data_8aa0ee3bed84bbc3eb517fd13d5b3bc2
#
_entry.id   8aa0ee3bed84bbc3eb517fd13d5b3bc2
#
_cell.length_a   1.000
_cell.length_b   1.000
_cell.length_c   1.000
_cell.angle_alpha   90.00
_cell.angle_beta   90.00
_cell.angle_gamma   90.00
#
_symmetry.space_group_name_H-M   'P 1'
#
loop_
_entity.id
_entity.type
_entity.pdbx_description
1 polymer ?
#
loop_
_entity_poly.entity_id
_entity_poly.type
_entity_poly.pdbx_seq_one_letter_code
_entity_poly.pdbx_strand_id
1 'polypeptide(L)'
;MDSQLNQARKLKTKALLIFLLFLSGCAMIPVRSYDETVSRWKTHKDLEKWMAKDFSFDTERFRRFEGTLPPPRTPEETFKLKSGIYIDAAIFAKATLNRIDPSYRAKIVVLLIPGGANHYVCSFKMDGRLFIMDYGTPYQSIVGVHGPFNSLEEYKLFFEKNHPTIKRVQAITYLR
;
A
#
# COMPACT_ATOMS: atom_id res chain seq x y z
N MET A 1 -54.51 -38.45 -18.13
CA MET A 1 -54.43 -37.28 -17.19
C MET A 1 -53.25 -37.39 -16.23
N ASP A 2 -52.76 -38.55 -15.86
CA ASP A 2 -51.65 -38.75 -14.90
C ASP A 2 -50.24 -38.45 -15.43
N SER A 3 -50.03 -38.55 -16.75
CA SER A 3 -48.69 -38.34 -17.32
C SER A 3 -48.25 -36.85 -17.28
N GLN A 4 -49.18 -35.94 -17.46
CA GLN A 4 -48.92 -34.48 -17.40
C GLN A 4 -48.63 -33.97 -15.97
N LEU A 5 -49.32 -34.53 -14.98
CA LEU A 5 -49.10 -34.21 -13.56
C LEU A 5 -47.71 -34.66 -13.08
N ASN A 6 -47.22 -35.80 -13.55
CA ASN A 6 -45.90 -36.32 -13.22
C ASN A 6 -44.78 -35.52 -13.86
N GLN A 7 -44.98 -34.98 -15.08
CA GLN A 7 -43.99 -34.11 -15.74
C GLN A 7 -43.89 -32.74 -15.04
N ALA A 8 -45.02 -32.15 -14.65
CA ALA A 8 -45.02 -30.88 -13.93
C ALA A 8 -44.37 -30.97 -12.52
N ARG A 9 -44.57 -32.11 -11.81
CA ARG A 9 -43.88 -32.38 -10.54
C ARG A 9 -42.37 -32.52 -10.71
N LYS A 10 -41.87 -33.24 -11.70
CA LYS A 10 -40.44 -33.41 -12.02
C LYS A 10 -39.78 -32.06 -12.39
N LEU A 11 -40.52 -31.18 -13.07
CA LEU A 11 -39.98 -29.87 -13.48
C LEU A 11 -39.87 -28.94 -12.23
N LYS A 12 -40.86 -28.93 -11.36
CA LYS A 12 -40.84 -28.13 -10.11
C LYS A 12 -39.71 -28.59 -9.15
N THR A 13 -39.47 -29.91 -9.06
CA THR A 13 -38.38 -30.44 -8.22
C THR A 13 -37.00 -30.09 -8.77
N LYS A 14 -36.82 -30.15 -10.09
CA LYS A 14 -35.55 -29.72 -10.73
C LYS A 14 -35.31 -28.22 -10.59
N ALA A 15 -36.33 -27.39 -10.74
CA ALA A 15 -36.24 -25.95 -10.57
C ALA A 15 -35.90 -25.57 -9.11
N LEU A 16 -36.46 -26.24 -8.13
CA LEU A 16 -36.17 -26.04 -6.71
C LEU A 16 -34.72 -26.46 -6.36
N LEU A 17 -34.23 -27.57 -6.92
CA LEU A 17 -32.85 -28.01 -6.71
C LEU A 17 -31.84 -27.04 -7.30
N ILE A 18 -32.11 -26.48 -8.49
CA ILE A 18 -31.24 -25.46 -9.13
C ILE A 18 -31.24 -24.16 -8.32
N PHE A 19 -32.40 -23.73 -7.78
CA PHE A 19 -32.48 -22.54 -6.95
C PHE A 19 -31.72 -22.69 -5.62
N LEU A 20 -31.74 -23.88 -5.00
CA LEU A 20 -30.96 -24.17 -3.80
C LEU A 20 -29.44 -24.19 -4.06
N LEU A 21 -28.99 -24.53 -5.25
CA LEU A 21 -27.56 -24.48 -5.63
C LEU A 21 -27.05 -23.02 -5.79
N PHE A 22 -27.92 -22.07 -6.17
CA PHE A 22 -27.55 -20.65 -6.23
C PHE A 22 -27.54 -19.95 -4.85
N LEU A 23 -28.14 -20.53 -3.83
CA LEU A 23 -28.04 -20.06 -2.45
C LEU A 23 -26.80 -20.59 -1.73
N SER A 24 -26.02 -21.46 -2.37
CA SER A 24 -24.74 -21.95 -1.85
C SER A 24 -23.69 -20.84 -1.90
N GLY A 25 -23.84 -19.89 -0.98
CA GLY A 25 -22.78 -19.15 -0.36
C GLY A 25 -21.80 -18.45 -1.29
N CYS A 26 -21.96 -17.17 -1.45
CA CYS A 26 -20.78 -16.32 -1.38
C CYS A 26 -20.11 -16.61 -0.03
N ALA A 27 -19.23 -17.62 0.01
CA ALA A 27 -18.31 -17.78 1.11
C ALA A 27 -17.51 -16.47 1.12
N MET A 28 -17.84 -15.55 2.01
CA MET A 28 -17.03 -14.37 2.25
C MET A 28 -15.66 -14.90 2.66
N ILE A 29 -14.70 -14.86 1.72
CA ILE A 29 -13.30 -15.14 2.04
C ILE A 29 -12.94 -14.12 3.12
N PRO A 30 -12.65 -14.54 4.36
CA PRO A 30 -12.36 -13.59 5.42
C PRO A 30 -11.18 -12.73 4.98
N VAL A 31 -11.36 -11.40 4.98
CA VAL A 31 -10.28 -10.45 4.69
C VAL A 31 -9.25 -10.63 5.80
N ARG A 32 -8.05 -11.10 5.43
CA ARG A 32 -6.96 -11.31 6.38
C ARG A 32 -6.57 -10.00 7.03
N SER A 33 -6.28 -10.06 8.33
CA SER A 33 -5.72 -8.92 9.06
C SER A 33 -4.33 -8.54 8.53
N TYR A 34 -3.86 -7.35 8.91
CA TYR A 34 -2.48 -6.91 8.66
C TYR A 34 -1.48 -7.95 9.17
N ASP A 35 -1.64 -8.38 10.41
CA ASP A 35 -0.75 -9.35 11.06
C ASP A 35 -0.68 -10.70 10.34
N GLU A 36 -1.83 -11.27 9.99
CA GLU A 36 -1.92 -12.53 9.26
C GLU A 36 -1.32 -12.43 7.85
N THR A 37 -1.42 -11.28 7.23
CA THR A 37 -0.88 -11.06 5.88
C THR A 37 0.63 -10.89 5.94
N VAL A 38 1.13 -9.99 6.79
CA VAL A 38 2.56 -9.68 6.88
C VAL A 38 3.38 -10.86 7.40
N SER A 39 2.82 -11.71 8.29
CA SER A 39 3.51 -12.93 8.76
C SER A 39 3.85 -13.93 7.64
N ARG A 40 3.22 -13.82 6.48
CA ARG A 40 3.48 -14.66 5.30
C ARG A 40 4.47 -14.04 4.32
N TRP A 41 4.72 -12.75 4.42
CA TRP A 41 5.68 -12.06 3.58
C TRP A 41 7.11 -12.42 4.00
N LYS A 42 7.98 -12.61 3.02
CA LYS A 42 9.36 -13.08 3.23
C LYS A 42 10.40 -12.05 2.86
N THR A 43 10.05 -11.16 1.95
CA THR A 43 10.98 -10.16 1.43
C THR A 43 10.29 -8.82 1.20
N HIS A 44 11.08 -7.77 1.01
CA HIS A 44 10.57 -6.45 0.59
C HIS A 44 9.72 -6.51 -0.69
N LYS A 45 9.94 -7.50 -1.57
CA LYS A 45 9.17 -7.68 -2.81
C LYS A 45 7.70 -8.03 -2.56
N ASP A 46 7.40 -8.71 -1.46
CA ASP A 46 6.02 -9.01 -1.10
C ASP A 46 5.27 -7.72 -0.72
N LEU A 47 5.93 -6.84 0.05
CA LEU A 47 5.40 -5.52 0.37
C LEU A 47 5.30 -4.64 -0.89
N GLU A 48 6.35 -4.58 -1.71
CA GLU A 48 6.37 -3.84 -2.97
C GLU A 48 5.20 -4.24 -3.87
N LYS A 49 4.97 -5.53 -4.05
CA LYS A 49 3.85 -6.06 -4.83
C LYS A 49 2.49 -5.63 -4.26
N TRP A 50 2.34 -5.67 -2.94
CA TRP A 50 1.10 -5.23 -2.30
C TRP A 50 0.91 -3.72 -2.45
N MET A 51 1.94 -2.91 -2.22
CA MET A 51 1.87 -1.46 -2.40
C MET A 51 1.54 -1.09 -3.84
N ALA A 52 2.14 -1.74 -4.81
CA ALA A 52 1.89 -1.46 -6.23
C ALA A 52 0.47 -1.85 -6.68
N LYS A 53 -0.11 -2.91 -6.08
CA LYS A 53 -1.41 -3.45 -6.51
C LYS A 53 -2.59 -2.92 -5.72
N ASP A 54 -2.43 -2.84 -4.41
CA ASP A 54 -3.54 -2.65 -3.47
C ASP A 54 -3.55 -1.28 -2.81
N PHE A 55 -2.41 -0.56 -2.74
CA PHE A 55 -2.34 0.76 -2.13
C PHE A 55 -2.61 1.88 -3.14
N SER A 56 -3.32 2.92 -2.71
CA SER A 56 -3.58 4.11 -3.51
C SER A 56 -3.31 5.39 -2.71
N PHE A 57 -2.90 6.46 -3.41
CA PHE A 57 -2.76 7.77 -2.80
C PHE A 57 -4.13 8.35 -2.44
N ASP A 58 -4.29 8.77 -1.17
CA ASP A 58 -5.54 9.33 -0.64
C ASP A 58 -5.62 10.84 -0.93
N THR A 59 -6.06 11.19 -2.13
CA THR A 59 -6.17 12.58 -2.59
C THR A 59 -7.13 13.40 -1.73
N GLU A 60 -8.22 12.80 -1.24
CA GLU A 60 -9.18 13.51 -0.40
C GLU A 60 -8.58 13.87 0.95
N ARG A 61 -7.91 12.91 1.59
CA ARG A 61 -7.18 13.13 2.83
C ARG A 61 -6.08 14.19 2.64
N PHE A 62 -5.32 14.12 1.55
CA PHE A 62 -4.29 15.11 1.24
C PHE A 62 -4.86 16.53 1.15
N ARG A 63 -5.95 16.74 0.41
CA ARG A 63 -6.61 18.05 0.29
C ARG A 63 -7.17 18.56 1.60
N ARG A 64 -7.78 17.69 2.42
CA ARG A 64 -8.37 18.07 3.71
C ARG A 64 -7.34 18.66 4.67
N PHE A 65 -6.09 18.22 4.57
CA PHE A 65 -5.00 18.66 5.44
C PHE A 65 -3.95 19.50 4.71
N GLU A 66 -4.33 20.12 3.60
CA GLU A 66 -3.41 20.95 2.81
C GLU A 66 -2.74 22.01 3.70
N GLY A 67 -1.40 22.06 3.65
CA GLY A 67 -0.58 22.95 4.49
C GLY A 67 -0.34 22.48 5.93
N THR A 68 -0.94 21.35 6.37
CA THR A 68 -0.69 20.76 7.69
C THR A 68 -0.38 19.28 7.58
N LEU A 69 0.39 18.74 8.54
CA LEU A 69 0.61 17.30 8.63
C LEU A 69 -0.54 16.68 9.44
N PRO A 70 -1.39 15.82 8.85
CA PRO A 70 -2.43 15.14 9.62
C PRO A 70 -1.83 14.13 10.60
N PRO A 71 -2.56 13.74 11.65
CA PRO A 71 -2.19 12.58 12.45
C PRO A 71 -1.98 11.37 11.54
N PRO A 72 -0.82 10.72 11.58
CA PRO A 72 -0.56 9.60 10.70
C PRO A 72 -1.42 8.39 11.07
N ARG A 73 -1.83 7.63 10.06
CA ARG A 73 -2.51 6.35 10.25
C ARG A 73 -1.54 5.29 10.78
N THR A 74 -2.06 4.36 11.58
CA THR A 74 -1.31 3.16 11.95
C THR A 74 -1.09 2.25 10.73
N PRO A 75 -0.13 1.31 10.79
CA PRO A 75 0.05 0.31 9.74
C PRO A 75 -1.21 -0.50 9.46
N GLU A 76 -1.96 -0.87 10.50
CA GLU A 76 -3.21 -1.64 10.42
C GLU A 76 -4.31 -0.84 9.72
N GLU A 77 -4.44 0.45 10.05
CA GLU A 77 -5.40 1.35 9.39
C GLU A 77 -5.06 1.54 7.92
N THR A 78 -3.79 1.78 7.61
CA THR A 78 -3.30 1.92 6.23
C THR A 78 -3.55 0.65 5.41
N PHE A 79 -3.27 -0.52 6.00
CA PHE A 79 -3.53 -1.82 5.39
C PHE A 79 -5.02 -2.04 5.13
N LYS A 80 -5.88 -1.77 6.11
CA LYS A 80 -7.33 -1.93 6.02
C LYS A 80 -7.94 -1.01 4.98
N LEU A 81 -7.52 0.26 4.95
CA LEU A 81 -8.03 1.28 4.03
C LEU A 81 -7.42 1.17 2.63
N LYS A 82 -6.28 0.47 2.49
CA LYS A 82 -5.50 0.36 1.25
C LYS A 82 -5.20 1.72 0.62
N SER A 83 -5.08 2.74 1.44
CA SER A 83 -4.82 4.11 1.00
C SER A 83 -4.13 4.93 2.07
N GLY A 84 -3.46 5.99 1.65
CA GLY A 84 -2.81 6.94 2.54
C GLY A 84 -2.09 8.03 1.77
N ILE A 85 -1.56 8.99 2.50
CA ILE A 85 -0.66 10.01 1.98
C ILE A 85 0.79 9.64 2.28
N TYR A 86 1.74 10.47 1.89
CA TYR A 86 3.19 10.26 2.04
C TYR A 86 3.60 9.73 3.42
N ILE A 87 3.11 10.31 4.51
CA ILE A 87 3.49 9.90 5.87
C ILE A 87 2.88 8.53 6.25
N ASP A 88 1.63 8.26 5.84
CA ASP A 88 0.96 7.00 6.11
C ASP A 88 1.69 5.85 5.39
N ALA A 89 2.04 6.05 4.12
CA ALA A 89 2.79 5.07 3.32
C ALA A 89 4.20 4.81 3.89
N ALA A 90 4.90 5.86 4.33
CA ALA A 90 6.23 5.74 4.91
C ALA A 90 6.21 4.98 6.25
N ILE A 91 5.24 5.25 7.12
CA ILE A 91 5.07 4.55 8.40
C ILE A 91 4.72 3.08 8.17
N PHE A 92 3.76 2.82 7.26
CA PHE A 92 3.35 1.46 6.89
C PHE A 92 4.54 0.66 6.34
N ALA A 93 5.29 1.22 5.39
CA ALA A 93 6.44 0.56 4.80
C ALA A 93 7.55 0.28 5.85
N LYS A 94 7.87 1.27 6.71
CA LYS A 94 8.87 1.10 7.78
C LYS A 94 8.49 -0.03 8.74
N ALA A 95 7.27 -0.02 9.25
CA ALA A 95 6.79 -1.02 10.21
C ALA A 95 6.80 -2.42 9.58
N THR A 96 6.31 -2.52 8.36
CA THR A 96 6.20 -3.79 7.63
C THR A 96 7.56 -4.36 7.26
N LEU A 97 8.48 -3.56 6.73
CA LEU A 97 9.84 -4.01 6.38
C LEU A 97 10.60 -4.53 7.60
N ASN A 98 10.58 -3.78 8.71
CA ASN A 98 11.26 -4.20 9.94
C ASN A 98 10.62 -5.45 10.57
N ARG A 99 9.36 -5.72 10.29
CA ARG A 99 8.68 -6.94 10.73
C ARG A 99 9.02 -8.14 9.84
N ILE A 100 9.15 -7.93 8.53
CA ILE A 100 9.58 -8.97 7.58
C ILE A 100 11.02 -9.40 7.90
N ASP A 101 11.92 -8.42 8.01
CA ASP A 101 13.33 -8.67 8.35
C ASP A 101 13.92 -7.41 9.02
N PRO A 102 14.27 -7.49 10.33
CA PRO A 102 14.90 -6.38 11.04
C PRO A 102 16.25 -5.92 10.44
N SER A 103 16.92 -6.76 9.65
CA SER A 103 18.17 -6.41 8.97
C SER A 103 18.00 -5.32 7.90
N TYR A 104 16.78 -5.11 7.40
CA TYR A 104 16.45 -3.98 6.54
C TYR A 104 16.67 -2.62 7.20
N ARG A 105 16.64 -2.54 8.54
CA ARG A 105 16.85 -1.31 9.31
C ARG A 105 16.02 -0.15 8.72
N ALA A 106 14.77 -0.42 8.38
CA ALA A 106 13.89 0.52 7.72
C ALA A 106 13.65 1.77 8.58
N LYS A 107 13.74 2.95 7.97
CA LYS A 107 13.60 4.27 8.61
C LYS A 107 12.75 5.20 7.76
N ILE A 108 12.07 6.14 8.41
CA ILE A 108 11.39 7.22 7.70
C ILE A 108 12.42 8.29 7.33
N VAL A 109 12.35 8.74 6.09
CA VAL A 109 13.13 9.86 5.56
C VAL A 109 12.18 10.99 5.23
N VAL A 110 12.54 12.21 5.57
CA VAL A 110 11.81 13.43 5.23
C VAL A 110 12.62 14.27 4.24
N LEU A 111 11.95 14.70 3.19
CA LEU A 111 12.43 15.68 2.22
C LEU A 111 11.76 17.02 2.56
N LEU A 112 12.55 18.01 2.97
CA LEU A 112 12.08 19.36 3.27
C LEU A 112 11.94 20.15 1.97
N ILE A 113 10.70 20.53 1.65
CA ILE A 113 10.38 21.19 0.38
C ILE A 113 10.05 22.67 0.65
N PRO A 114 10.82 23.61 0.07
CA PRO A 114 10.59 25.04 0.27
C PRO A 114 9.20 25.44 -0.21
N GLY A 115 8.41 26.09 0.68
CA GLY A 115 7.09 26.62 0.31
C GLY A 115 6.00 25.59 0.04
N GLY A 116 6.27 24.30 0.33
CA GLY A 116 5.33 23.20 0.13
C GLY A 116 5.25 22.25 1.31
N ALA A 117 4.41 21.24 1.16
CA ALA A 117 4.35 20.15 2.13
C ALA A 117 5.61 19.27 2.02
N ASN A 118 6.18 18.90 3.17
CA ASN A 118 7.28 17.95 3.20
C ASN A 118 6.85 16.59 2.64
N HIS A 119 7.78 15.91 1.96
CA HIS A 119 7.55 14.56 1.47
C HIS A 119 8.21 13.53 2.38
N TYR A 120 7.55 12.39 2.58
CA TYR A 120 8.01 11.32 3.47
C TYR A 120 8.08 10.01 2.71
N VAL A 121 9.19 9.30 2.86
CA VAL A 121 9.44 8.01 2.24
C VAL A 121 10.04 7.03 3.24
N CYS A 122 10.05 5.75 2.91
CA CYS A 122 10.72 4.74 3.70
C CYS A 122 12.05 4.34 3.07
N SER A 123 13.14 4.51 3.79
CA SER A 123 14.45 3.95 3.42
C SER A 123 14.64 2.58 4.03
N PHE A 124 15.38 1.70 3.36
CA PHE A 124 15.80 0.40 3.90
C PHE A 124 17.14 -0.04 3.27
N LYS A 125 17.77 -1.05 3.88
CA LYS A 125 19.04 -1.58 3.41
C LYS A 125 18.90 -3.01 2.88
N MET A 126 19.58 -3.30 1.77
CA MET A 126 19.81 -4.65 1.28
C MET A 126 21.27 -4.75 0.87
N ASP A 127 21.98 -5.77 1.36
CA ASP A 127 23.40 -5.98 1.11
C ASP A 127 24.27 -4.74 1.40
N GLY A 128 23.92 -4.04 2.49
CA GLY A 128 24.58 -2.81 2.92
C GLY A 128 24.21 -1.56 2.12
N ARG A 129 23.50 -1.67 0.99
CA ARG A 129 23.13 -0.57 0.09
C ARG A 129 21.77 0.03 0.44
N LEU A 130 21.60 1.32 0.17
CA LEU A 130 20.39 2.08 0.47
C LEU A 130 19.36 1.94 -0.65
N PHE A 131 18.12 1.63 -0.26
CA PHE A 131 16.95 1.66 -1.13
C PHE A 131 15.87 2.56 -0.52
N ILE A 132 15.02 3.11 -1.37
CA ILE A 132 13.89 3.97 -0.97
C ILE A 132 12.60 3.38 -1.54
N MET A 133 11.59 3.25 -0.68
CA MET A 133 10.24 2.87 -1.06
C MET A 133 9.34 4.10 -0.96
N ASP A 134 8.82 4.55 -2.10
CA ASP A 134 7.94 5.70 -2.23
C ASP A 134 6.63 5.30 -2.93
N TYR A 135 5.54 5.24 -2.17
CA TYR A 135 4.19 4.97 -2.67
C TYR A 135 3.18 6.03 -2.20
N GLY A 136 3.65 6.99 -1.39
CA GLY A 136 2.81 8.02 -0.80
C GLY A 136 2.59 9.25 -1.69
N THR A 137 2.61 9.10 -3.01
CA THR A 137 2.52 10.20 -3.96
C THR A 137 1.61 9.83 -5.14
N PRO A 138 0.93 10.81 -5.76
CA PRO A 138 0.16 10.58 -6.97
C PRO A 138 1.03 10.53 -8.25
N TYR A 139 2.33 10.84 -8.14
CA TYR A 139 3.22 11.00 -9.30
C TYR A 139 3.93 9.70 -9.65
N GLN A 140 3.50 9.03 -10.71
CA GLN A 140 4.00 7.73 -11.15
C GLN A 140 5.52 7.71 -11.43
N SER A 141 6.11 8.86 -11.78
CA SER A 141 7.55 8.99 -12.08
C SER A 141 8.47 8.74 -10.87
N ILE A 142 7.91 8.79 -9.66
CA ILE A 142 8.65 8.56 -8.40
C ILE A 142 8.02 7.48 -7.52
N VAL A 143 6.91 6.85 -7.95
CA VAL A 143 6.30 5.73 -7.24
C VAL A 143 7.15 4.48 -7.41
N GLY A 144 7.39 3.74 -6.32
CA GLY A 144 8.05 2.44 -6.37
C GLY A 144 9.20 2.26 -5.39
N VAL A 145 10.02 1.27 -5.67
CA VAL A 145 11.30 1.01 -4.99
C VAL A 145 12.43 1.49 -5.87
N HIS A 146 13.24 2.38 -5.32
CA HIS A 146 14.34 3.03 -6.03
C HIS A 146 15.67 2.71 -5.37
N GLY A 147 16.73 2.64 -6.16
CA GLY A 147 18.07 2.35 -5.70
C GLY A 147 18.75 1.23 -6.50
N PRO A 148 19.92 0.77 -6.07
CA PRO A 148 20.62 1.18 -4.86
C PRO A 148 21.22 2.57 -4.95
N PHE A 149 21.20 3.29 -3.84
CA PHE A 149 21.87 4.59 -3.66
C PHE A 149 23.07 4.46 -2.70
N ASN A 150 24.04 5.35 -2.82
CA ASN A 150 25.16 5.43 -1.87
C ASN A 150 24.80 6.30 -0.65
N SER A 151 23.89 7.27 -0.82
CA SER A 151 23.51 8.22 0.22
C SER A 151 22.08 8.73 0.03
N LEU A 152 21.54 9.41 1.06
CA LEU A 152 20.28 10.15 0.94
C LEU A 152 20.38 11.31 -0.07
N GLU A 153 21.55 11.95 -0.18
CA GLU A 153 21.76 13.02 -1.17
C GLU A 153 21.64 12.52 -2.61
N GLU A 154 22.10 11.30 -2.89
CA GLU A 154 21.90 10.70 -4.22
C GLU A 154 20.41 10.45 -4.51
N TYR A 155 19.64 9.98 -3.53
CA TYR A 155 18.19 9.89 -3.69
C TYR A 155 17.53 11.26 -3.85
N LYS A 156 17.98 12.30 -3.14
CA LYS A 156 17.48 13.66 -3.30
C LYS A 156 17.62 14.14 -4.74
N LEU A 157 18.81 13.94 -5.35
CA LEU A 157 19.04 14.29 -6.75
C LEU A 157 18.14 13.48 -7.70
N PHE A 158 17.95 12.19 -7.43
CA PHE A 158 17.00 11.36 -8.18
C PHE A 158 15.58 11.93 -8.08
N PHE A 159 15.12 12.30 -6.88
CA PHE A 159 13.79 12.86 -6.64
C PHE A 159 13.62 14.19 -7.39
N GLU A 160 14.53 15.14 -7.25
CA GLU A 160 14.50 16.44 -7.93
C GLU A 160 14.47 16.31 -9.47
N LYS A 161 15.18 15.33 -10.01
CA LYS A 161 15.20 15.04 -11.44
C LYS A 161 13.85 14.49 -11.93
N ASN A 162 13.26 13.57 -11.19
CA ASN A 162 12.10 12.77 -11.65
C ASN A 162 10.76 13.33 -11.18
N HIS A 163 10.71 14.14 -10.10
CA HIS A 163 9.46 14.74 -9.66
C HIS A 163 8.96 15.78 -10.70
N PRO A 164 7.67 15.76 -11.08
CA PRO A 164 7.18 16.62 -12.17
C PRO A 164 7.27 18.12 -11.85
N THR A 165 7.04 18.51 -10.61
CA THR A 165 6.92 19.92 -10.18
C THR A 165 8.00 20.35 -9.18
N ILE A 166 8.43 19.47 -8.27
CA ILE A 166 9.44 19.80 -7.24
C ILE A 166 10.83 19.59 -7.83
N LYS A 167 11.54 20.70 -8.09
CA LYS A 167 12.89 20.70 -8.66
C LYS A 167 13.98 21.05 -7.65
N ARG A 168 13.57 21.37 -6.39
CA ARG A 168 14.50 21.69 -5.31
C ARG A 168 14.01 21.16 -3.99
N VAL A 169 14.84 20.39 -3.33
CA VAL A 169 14.67 19.91 -1.95
C VAL A 169 15.67 20.64 -1.07
N GLN A 170 15.22 21.30 -0.02
CA GLN A 170 16.09 22.10 0.86
C GLN A 170 17.03 21.19 1.65
N ALA A 171 16.50 20.10 2.20
CA ALA A 171 17.27 19.12 2.96
C ALA A 171 16.59 17.77 2.93
N ILE A 172 17.39 16.72 3.11
CA ILE A 172 16.90 15.35 3.28
C ILE A 172 17.52 14.75 4.55
N THR A 173 16.71 14.15 5.41
CA THR A 173 17.19 13.58 6.67
C THR A 173 16.29 12.45 7.18
N TYR A 174 16.80 11.66 8.12
CA TYR A 174 15.98 10.70 8.84
C TYR A 174 15.06 11.40 9.84
N LEU A 175 13.81 10.98 9.87
CA LEU A 175 12.87 11.40 10.92
C LEU A 175 13.32 10.77 12.24
N ARG A 176 13.50 11.60 13.26
CA ARG A 176 13.89 11.18 14.62
C ARG A 176 12.69 10.71 15.44
#